data_9d506e0eb3618190412c0189c53e0082
#
_entry.id   9d506e0eb3618190412c0189c53e0082
#
_cell.length_a   1.000
_cell.length_b   1.000
_cell.length_c   1.000
_cell.angle_alpha   90.00
_cell.angle_beta   90.00
_cell.angle_gamma   90.00
#
_symmetry.space_group_name_H-M   'P 1'
#
loop_
_entity.id
_entity.type
_entity.pdbx_description
1 polymer ?
#
loop_
_entity_poly.entity_id
_entity_poly.type
_entity_poly.pdbx_seq_one_letter_code
_entity_poly.pdbx_strand_id
1 'polypeptide(L)'
;LDVPKMLNKSECGYMNPMIDRDPVATWIDGPVALMGDAAHAMYPTGSNGASQAIVDARVIGAAILTRGLTPDALKLYDNQLCKKVSELVLRNRLAGPFGLLDILNDRCGGVFENIDTIIPLEERNEFMSKYKAAAGFAIEALNEAPQTIPSNAKFS
;
A
#
# COMPACT_ATOMS: atom_id res chain seq x y z
N LEU A 1 14.11 21.17 2.48
CA LEU A 1 12.76 21.73 2.48
C LEU A 1 12.60 22.64 3.70
N ASP A 2 12.14 23.90 3.47
CA ASP A 2 11.87 24.87 4.56
C ASP A 2 10.41 24.68 5.02
N VAL A 3 10.21 23.73 5.93
CA VAL A 3 8.87 23.37 6.45
C VAL A 3 8.19 24.54 7.18
N PRO A 4 8.86 25.31 8.06
CA PRO A 4 8.25 26.48 8.69
C PRO A 4 7.73 27.51 7.69
N LYS A 5 8.50 27.79 6.63
CA LYS A 5 8.09 28.71 5.57
C LYS A 5 6.90 28.19 4.78
N MET A 6 6.84 26.89 4.52
CA MET A 6 5.72 26.24 3.84
C MET A 6 4.43 26.36 4.68
N LEU A 7 4.50 26.04 5.96
CA LEU A 7 3.35 26.16 6.88
C LEU A 7 2.86 27.58 7.01
N ASN A 8 3.76 28.57 7.16
CA ASN A 8 3.41 29.98 7.29
C ASN A 8 2.81 30.60 6.02
N LYS A 9 3.03 29.98 4.85
CA LYS A 9 2.45 30.42 3.57
C LYS A 9 1.17 29.66 3.19
N SER A 10 0.79 28.64 3.94
CA SER A 10 -0.45 27.90 3.70
C SER A 10 -1.63 28.72 4.18
N GLU A 11 -2.68 28.81 3.36
CA GLU A 11 -3.93 29.50 3.72
C GLU A 11 -4.68 28.75 4.82
N CYS A 12 -4.63 27.44 4.80
CA CYS A 12 -5.22 26.58 5.83
C CYS A 12 -4.47 25.23 5.91
N GLY A 13 -4.60 24.58 7.04
CA GLY A 13 -4.14 23.20 7.27
C GLY A 13 -5.33 22.29 7.57
N TYR A 14 -5.35 21.12 6.97
CA TYR A 14 -6.33 20.09 7.24
C TYR A 14 -5.71 18.96 8.05
N MET A 15 -6.38 18.55 9.11
CA MET A 15 -6.01 17.36 9.87
C MET A 15 -6.90 16.20 9.41
N ASN A 16 -6.32 15.24 8.71
CA ASN A 16 -7.01 14.03 8.29
C ASN A 16 -6.68 12.90 9.28
N PRO A 17 -7.68 12.28 9.92
CA PRO A 17 -7.43 11.14 10.79
C PRO A 17 -6.89 9.97 9.97
N MET A 18 -5.93 9.23 10.53
CA MET A 18 -5.49 7.97 9.96
C MET A 18 -6.52 6.89 10.30
N ILE A 19 -7.25 6.45 9.30
CA ILE A 19 -8.34 5.47 9.44
C ILE A 19 -8.00 4.24 8.61
N ASP A 20 -8.17 3.07 9.21
CA ASP A 20 -8.20 1.79 8.52
C ASP A 20 -9.40 0.95 8.97
N ARG A 21 -9.54 -0.23 8.43
CA ARG A 21 -10.55 -1.21 8.83
C ARG A 21 -9.91 -2.55 9.10
N ASP A 22 -10.48 -3.30 10.03
CA ASP A 22 -10.06 -4.68 10.22
C ASP A 22 -10.38 -5.51 8.96
N PRO A 23 -9.44 -6.36 8.54
CA PRO A 23 -9.68 -7.27 7.45
C PRO A 23 -10.90 -8.15 7.67
N VAL A 24 -11.65 -8.39 6.60
CA VAL A 24 -12.79 -9.31 6.58
C VAL A 24 -12.40 -10.62 5.88
N ALA A 25 -13.15 -11.67 6.14
CA ALA A 25 -12.86 -13.00 5.59
C ALA A 25 -13.05 -13.09 4.06
N THR A 26 -13.94 -12.26 3.51
CA THR A 26 -14.24 -12.18 2.09
C THR A 26 -14.74 -10.78 1.72
N TRP A 27 -14.47 -10.35 0.49
CA TRP A 27 -14.96 -9.10 -0.07
C TRP A 27 -16.20 -9.25 -0.94
N ILE A 28 -16.74 -10.46 -1.04
CA ILE A 28 -17.88 -10.74 -1.90
C ILE A 28 -19.10 -11.20 -1.10
N ASP A 29 -20.26 -10.78 -1.60
CA ASP A 29 -21.57 -11.26 -1.15
C ASP A 29 -22.50 -11.39 -2.35
N GLY A 30 -22.76 -12.63 -2.76
CA GLY A 30 -23.53 -12.91 -3.98
C GLY A 30 -22.94 -12.23 -5.23
N PRO A 31 -23.69 -11.33 -5.89
CA PRO A 31 -23.24 -10.59 -7.07
C PRO A 31 -22.46 -9.30 -6.73
N VAL A 32 -22.20 -9.01 -5.48
CA VAL A 32 -21.52 -7.79 -5.01
C VAL A 32 -20.07 -8.10 -4.66
N ALA A 33 -19.14 -7.23 -5.07
CA ALA A 33 -17.75 -7.25 -4.66
C ALA A 33 -17.31 -5.87 -4.15
N LEU A 34 -16.56 -5.86 -3.06
CA LEU A 34 -15.88 -4.65 -2.55
C LEU A 34 -14.54 -4.49 -3.26
N MET A 35 -14.14 -3.23 -3.48
CA MET A 35 -12.85 -2.86 -4.10
C MET A 35 -12.29 -1.59 -3.44
N GLY A 36 -10.98 -1.40 -3.53
CA GLY A 36 -10.33 -0.21 -3.01
C GLY A 36 -10.61 -0.01 -1.51
N ASP A 37 -10.82 1.22 -1.09
CA ASP A 37 -11.03 1.55 0.33
C ASP A 37 -12.28 0.90 0.93
N ALA A 38 -13.27 0.53 0.11
CA ALA A 38 -14.42 -0.24 0.58
C ALA A 38 -14.04 -1.65 1.05
N ALA A 39 -13.04 -2.25 0.43
CA ALA A 39 -12.52 -3.59 0.75
C ALA A 39 -11.38 -3.55 1.77
N HIS A 40 -10.48 -2.58 1.65
CA HIS A 40 -9.20 -2.59 2.35
C HIS A 40 -8.67 -1.18 2.67
N ALA A 41 -9.50 -0.31 3.24
CA ALA A 41 -9.03 0.96 3.80
C ALA A 41 -7.83 0.71 4.70
N MET A 42 -6.70 1.38 4.44
CA MET A 42 -5.43 1.14 5.12
C MET A 42 -4.72 2.44 5.46
N TYR A 43 -3.86 2.40 6.48
CA TYR A 43 -3.03 3.55 6.82
C TYR A 43 -2.11 3.94 5.66
N PRO A 44 -1.90 5.24 5.43
CA PRO A 44 -1.09 5.73 4.31
C PRO A 44 0.42 5.51 4.48
N THR A 45 0.86 4.89 5.58
CA THR A 45 2.27 4.64 5.90
C THR A 45 3.03 3.92 4.78
N GLY A 46 2.37 3.02 4.06
CA GLY A 46 2.95 2.28 2.93
C GLY A 46 2.76 2.94 1.57
N SER A 47 1.97 4.01 1.46
CA SER A 47 1.57 4.62 0.17
C SER A 47 0.95 3.63 -0.83
N ASN A 48 0.26 2.60 -0.34
CA ASN A 48 -0.18 1.44 -1.13
C ASN A 48 -1.65 1.51 -1.58
N GLY A 49 -2.51 2.33 -0.92
CA GLY A 49 -3.95 2.26 -1.09
C GLY A 49 -4.40 2.44 -2.55
N ALA A 50 -4.00 3.54 -3.19
CA ALA A 50 -4.37 3.83 -4.58
C ALA A 50 -3.82 2.79 -5.56
N SER A 51 -2.56 2.38 -5.38
CA SER A 51 -1.93 1.34 -6.21
C SER A 51 -2.67 0.01 -6.08
N GLN A 52 -3.09 -0.35 -4.87
CA GLN A 52 -3.85 -1.57 -4.63
C GLN A 52 -5.24 -1.52 -5.29
N ALA A 53 -5.93 -0.39 -5.24
CA ALA A 53 -7.21 -0.24 -5.93
C ALA A 53 -7.08 -0.42 -7.45
N ILE A 54 -5.96 0.00 -8.05
CA ILE A 54 -5.67 -0.25 -9.47
C ILE A 54 -5.43 -1.76 -9.72
N VAL A 55 -4.74 -2.44 -8.81
CA VAL A 55 -4.53 -3.89 -8.89
C VAL A 55 -5.86 -4.63 -8.79
N ASP A 56 -6.76 -4.21 -7.90
CA ASP A 56 -8.10 -4.78 -7.76
C ASP A 56 -8.86 -4.70 -9.10
N ALA A 57 -8.89 -3.52 -9.72
CA ALA A 57 -9.56 -3.33 -11.01
C ALA A 57 -8.96 -4.23 -12.10
N ARG A 58 -7.66 -4.42 -12.12
CA ARG A 58 -6.98 -5.31 -13.09
C ARG A 58 -7.31 -6.77 -12.84
N VAL A 59 -7.32 -7.21 -11.58
CA VAL A 59 -7.56 -8.62 -11.23
C VAL A 59 -9.02 -8.99 -11.45
N ILE A 60 -9.97 -8.13 -11.06
CA ILE A 60 -11.39 -8.39 -11.34
C ILE A 60 -11.66 -8.38 -12.86
N GLY A 61 -11.02 -7.48 -13.61
CA GLY A 61 -11.10 -7.46 -15.08
C GLY A 61 -10.58 -8.76 -15.70
N ALA A 62 -9.43 -9.28 -15.24
CA ALA A 62 -8.88 -10.55 -15.68
C ALA A 62 -9.78 -11.74 -15.30
N ALA A 63 -10.39 -11.71 -14.11
CA ALA A 63 -11.33 -12.73 -13.68
C ALA A 63 -12.58 -12.76 -14.55
N ILE A 64 -13.13 -11.59 -14.92
CA ILE A 64 -14.27 -11.46 -15.82
C ILE A 64 -13.92 -11.97 -17.23
N LEU A 65 -12.73 -11.62 -17.75
CA LEU A 65 -12.28 -12.16 -19.04
C LEU A 65 -12.19 -13.69 -19.05
N THR A 66 -11.87 -14.29 -17.92
CA THR A 66 -11.69 -15.75 -17.79
C THR A 66 -12.98 -16.49 -17.53
N ARG A 67 -13.91 -15.91 -16.74
CA ARG A 67 -15.13 -16.56 -16.21
C ARG A 67 -16.43 -15.92 -16.68
N GLY A 68 -16.36 -14.85 -17.49
CA GLY A 68 -17.52 -14.02 -17.84
C GLY A 68 -18.03 -13.19 -16.65
N LEU A 69 -19.12 -12.46 -16.84
CA LEU A 69 -19.81 -11.70 -15.79
C LEU A 69 -20.62 -12.63 -14.87
N THR A 70 -19.94 -13.39 -14.06
CA THR A 70 -20.51 -14.41 -13.19
C THR A 70 -20.03 -14.29 -11.75
N PRO A 71 -20.77 -14.84 -10.77
CA PRO A 71 -20.28 -14.91 -9.39
C PRO A 71 -18.92 -15.63 -9.24
N ASP A 72 -18.58 -16.54 -10.15
CA ASP A 72 -17.30 -17.24 -10.12
C ASP A 72 -16.12 -16.34 -10.50
N ALA A 73 -16.34 -15.30 -11.32
CA ALA A 73 -15.33 -14.27 -11.54
C ALA A 73 -15.04 -13.49 -10.25
N LEU A 74 -16.08 -13.15 -9.47
CA LEU A 74 -15.91 -12.45 -8.19
C LEU A 74 -15.20 -13.33 -7.17
N LYS A 75 -15.54 -14.62 -7.08
CA LYS A 75 -14.81 -15.57 -6.21
C LYS A 75 -13.34 -15.69 -6.61
N LEU A 76 -13.03 -15.69 -7.91
CA LEU A 76 -11.64 -15.74 -8.38
C LEU A 76 -10.86 -14.49 -7.95
N TYR A 77 -11.46 -13.30 -8.08
CA TYR A 77 -10.90 -12.05 -7.60
C TYR A 77 -10.63 -12.09 -6.08
N ASP A 78 -11.63 -12.45 -5.29
CA ASP A 78 -11.53 -12.55 -3.84
C ASP A 78 -10.41 -13.51 -3.40
N ASN A 79 -10.39 -14.72 -3.95
CA ASN A 79 -9.38 -15.73 -3.64
C ASN A 79 -7.94 -15.29 -3.98
N GLN A 80 -7.77 -14.46 -5.00
CA GLN A 80 -6.45 -13.97 -5.41
C GLN A 80 -5.94 -12.85 -4.53
N LEU A 81 -6.81 -11.96 -4.04
CA LEU A 81 -6.39 -10.71 -3.40
C LEU A 81 -6.76 -10.60 -1.92
N CYS A 82 -7.94 -11.04 -1.48
CA CYS A 82 -8.47 -10.73 -0.16
C CYS A 82 -7.45 -11.03 0.96
N LYS A 83 -6.89 -12.22 1.00
CA LYS A 83 -5.92 -12.59 2.03
C LYS A 83 -4.62 -11.77 1.95
N LYS A 84 -4.05 -11.62 0.75
CA LYS A 84 -2.78 -10.91 0.56
C LYS A 84 -2.88 -9.44 0.95
N VAL A 85 -3.98 -8.80 0.56
CA VAL A 85 -4.21 -7.39 0.85
C VAL A 85 -4.59 -7.18 2.31
N SER A 86 -5.29 -8.12 2.93
CA SER A 86 -5.53 -8.13 4.38
C SER A 86 -4.23 -8.13 5.18
N GLU A 87 -3.25 -8.93 4.77
CA GLU A 87 -1.91 -8.93 5.37
C GLU A 87 -1.19 -7.59 5.16
N LEU A 88 -1.39 -6.93 4.01
CA LEU A 88 -0.86 -5.59 3.74
C LEU A 88 -1.49 -4.53 4.64
N VAL A 89 -2.83 -4.56 4.83
CA VAL A 89 -3.54 -3.65 5.75
C VAL A 89 -2.95 -3.75 7.15
N LEU A 90 -2.80 -4.96 7.69
CA LEU A 90 -2.22 -5.17 9.02
C LEU A 90 -0.77 -4.72 9.11
N ARG A 91 0.03 -4.92 8.06
CA ARG A 91 1.42 -4.45 8.00
C ARG A 91 1.51 -2.92 8.02
N ASN A 92 0.59 -2.23 7.35
CA ASN A 92 0.56 -0.77 7.34
C ASN A 92 0.24 -0.14 8.70
N ARG A 93 -0.25 -0.90 9.67
CA ARG A 93 -0.40 -0.48 11.07
C ARG A 93 0.93 -0.38 11.81
N LEU A 94 1.97 -1.02 11.30
CA LEU A 94 3.33 -0.89 11.82
C LEU A 94 3.93 0.44 11.37
N ALA A 95 5.02 0.85 12.01
CA ALA A 95 5.66 2.14 11.73
C ALA A 95 6.09 2.34 10.28
N GLY A 96 6.25 1.27 9.49
CA GLY A 96 6.66 1.35 8.09
C GLY A 96 7.97 2.14 7.92
N PRO A 97 8.06 3.07 6.95
CA PRO A 97 9.25 3.91 6.77
C PRO A 97 9.47 4.88 7.94
N PHE A 98 8.44 5.17 8.73
CA PHE A 98 8.53 6.06 9.89
C PHE A 98 9.26 5.44 11.09
N GLY A 99 9.54 4.13 11.08
CA GLY A 99 10.38 3.49 12.08
C GLY A 99 11.79 4.07 12.20
N LEU A 100 12.28 4.77 11.17
CA LEU A 100 13.50 5.57 11.27
C LEU A 100 13.38 6.74 12.27
N LEU A 101 12.17 7.28 12.47
CA LEU A 101 11.93 8.34 13.46
C LEU A 101 12.02 7.80 14.89
N ASP A 102 11.57 6.56 15.12
CA ASP A 102 11.72 5.88 16.41
C ASP A 102 13.21 5.70 16.73
N ILE A 103 13.99 5.24 15.75
CA ILE A 103 15.46 5.11 15.90
C ILE A 103 16.13 6.45 16.20
N LEU A 104 15.71 7.54 15.53
CA LEU A 104 16.22 8.89 15.81
C LEU A 104 15.86 9.33 17.22
N ASN A 105 14.61 9.13 17.63
CA ASN A 105 14.17 9.48 18.97
C ASN A 105 14.96 8.73 20.05
N ASP A 106 15.18 7.44 19.87
CA ASP A 106 15.91 6.59 20.82
C ASP A 106 17.39 6.96 20.93
N ARG A 107 18.03 7.35 19.81
CA ARG A 107 19.47 7.68 19.78
C ARG A 107 19.80 9.10 20.17
N CYS A 108 18.94 10.06 19.90
CA CYS A 108 19.25 11.48 20.11
C CYS A 108 18.06 12.35 20.58
N GLY A 109 16.93 11.75 20.94
CA GLY A 109 15.74 12.51 21.33
C GLY A 109 15.16 13.36 20.19
N GLY A 110 15.48 13.03 18.92
CA GLY A 110 15.04 13.76 17.73
C GLY A 110 15.80 15.07 17.46
N VAL A 111 16.84 15.39 18.24
CA VAL A 111 17.65 16.61 18.10
C VAL A 111 19.03 16.26 17.54
N PHE A 112 19.38 16.78 16.38
CA PHE A 112 20.68 16.53 15.73
C PHE A 112 21.03 17.65 14.74
N GLU A 113 22.32 17.85 14.52
CA GLU A 113 22.82 18.77 13.48
C GLU A 113 22.98 18.06 12.13
N ASN A 114 23.48 16.83 12.16
CA ASN A 114 23.69 16.01 10.97
C ASN A 114 23.16 14.60 11.20
N ILE A 115 22.18 14.19 10.38
CA ILE A 115 21.57 12.87 10.47
C ILE A 115 22.57 11.73 10.24
N ASP A 116 23.60 11.95 9.42
CA ASP A 116 24.59 10.92 9.08
C ASP A 116 25.43 10.49 10.29
N THR A 117 25.53 11.34 11.33
CA THR A 117 26.20 11.01 12.59
C THR A 117 25.34 10.16 13.52
N ILE A 118 24.02 10.19 13.35
CA ILE A 118 23.07 9.46 14.20
C ILE A 118 22.65 8.14 13.53
N ILE A 119 22.27 8.21 12.25
CA ILE A 119 21.91 7.05 11.43
C ILE A 119 22.66 7.19 10.11
N PRO A 120 23.79 6.50 9.92
CA PRO A 120 24.56 6.52 8.68
C PRO A 120 23.69 6.20 7.45
N LEU A 121 24.06 6.75 6.29
CA LEU A 121 23.30 6.56 5.05
C LEU A 121 23.14 5.08 4.69
N GLU A 122 24.15 4.27 4.96
CA GLU A 122 24.09 2.83 4.71
C GLU A 122 23.00 2.14 5.55
N GLU A 123 22.92 2.46 6.85
CA GLU A 123 21.89 1.92 7.75
C GLU A 123 20.49 2.36 7.32
N ARG A 124 20.30 3.62 6.93
CA ARG A 124 19.02 4.10 6.39
C ARG A 124 18.63 3.38 5.10
N ASN A 125 19.59 3.15 4.21
CA ASN A 125 19.35 2.43 2.97
C ASN A 125 19.00 0.95 3.23
N GLU A 126 19.67 0.31 4.16
CA GLU A 126 19.36 -1.07 4.57
C GLU A 126 17.95 -1.16 5.15
N PHE A 127 17.58 -0.26 6.06
CA PHE A 127 16.24 -0.19 6.64
C PHE A 127 15.17 -0.03 5.55
N MET A 128 15.36 0.93 4.64
CA MET A 128 14.43 1.20 3.55
C MET A 128 14.35 0.05 2.54
N SER A 129 15.44 -0.66 2.28
CA SER A 129 15.47 -1.82 1.39
C SER A 129 14.67 -2.98 1.98
N LYS A 130 14.85 -3.26 3.26
CA LYS A 130 14.05 -4.28 3.99
C LYS A 130 12.56 -3.93 3.97
N TYR A 131 12.23 -2.67 4.19
CA TYR A 131 10.85 -2.20 4.12
C TYR A 131 10.26 -2.39 2.71
N LYS A 132 10.95 -1.93 1.65
CA LYS A 132 10.50 -2.05 0.25
C LYS A 132 10.29 -3.51 -0.16
N ALA A 133 11.21 -4.40 0.21
CA ALA A 133 11.09 -5.83 -0.06
C ALA A 133 9.87 -6.44 0.63
N ALA A 134 9.66 -6.11 1.92
CA ALA A 134 8.52 -6.59 2.68
C ALA A 134 7.18 -6.02 2.19
N ALA A 135 7.17 -4.79 1.65
CA ALA A 135 5.99 -4.13 1.11
C ALA A 135 5.65 -4.54 -0.35
N GLY A 136 6.51 -5.34 -0.99
CA GLY A 136 6.29 -5.78 -2.38
C GLY A 136 6.64 -4.73 -3.43
N PHE A 137 7.45 -3.73 -3.08
CA PHE A 137 7.92 -2.67 -3.98
C PHE A 137 9.30 -2.93 -4.59
N ALA A 138 9.78 -4.16 -4.57
CA ALA A 138 11.01 -4.51 -5.28
C ALA A 138 10.78 -4.33 -6.79
N ILE A 139 11.51 -3.39 -7.39
CA ILE A 139 11.33 -2.99 -8.81
C ILE A 139 11.52 -4.19 -9.74
N GLU A 140 12.48 -5.05 -9.44
CA GLU A 140 12.78 -6.27 -10.20
C GLU A 140 11.55 -7.19 -10.22
N ALA A 141 10.94 -7.46 -9.07
CA ALA A 141 9.76 -8.32 -8.97
C ALA A 141 8.53 -7.73 -9.68
N LEU A 142 8.39 -6.39 -9.67
CA LEU A 142 7.31 -5.71 -10.38
C LEU A 142 7.49 -5.75 -11.90
N ASN A 143 8.73 -5.60 -12.38
CA ASN A 143 9.04 -5.62 -13.80
C ASN A 143 8.96 -7.02 -14.41
N GLU A 144 9.26 -8.06 -13.62
CA GLU A 144 9.19 -9.46 -14.03
C GLU A 144 7.79 -10.07 -13.86
N ALA A 145 6.87 -9.37 -13.20
CA ALA A 145 5.52 -9.86 -12.99
C ALA A 145 4.78 -10.06 -14.34
N PRO A 146 4.10 -11.20 -14.53
CA PRO A 146 3.35 -11.44 -15.75
C PRO A 146 2.22 -10.43 -15.91
N GLN A 147 1.87 -10.12 -17.17
CA GLN A 147 0.73 -9.24 -17.44
C GLN A 147 -0.56 -9.86 -16.92
N THR A 148 -1.27 -9.12 -16.05
CA THR A 148 -2.56 -9.56 -15.48
C THR A 148 -3.65 -9.65 -16.56
N ILE A 149 -3.64 -8.72 -17.51
CA ILE A 149 -4.57 -8.67 -18.66
C ILE A 149 -3.73 -8.66 -19.91
N PRO A 150 -3.95 -9.58 -20.87
CA PRO A 150 -3.27 -9.56 -22.16
C PRO A 150 -3.52 -8.24 -22.91
N SER A 151 -2.50 -7.74 -23.63
CA SER A 151 -2.58 -6.47 -24.37
C SER A 151 -3.65 -6.44 -25.45
N ASN A 152 -4.06 -7.60 -25.96
CA ASN A 152 -5.09 -7.78 -26.99
C ASN A 152 -6.45 -8.19 -26.42
N ALA A 153 -6.63 -8.17 -25.10
CA ALA A 153 -7.88 -8.54 -24.47
C ALA A 153 -9.01 -7.57 -24.86
N LYS A 154 -10.18 -8.11 -25.14
CA LYS A 154 -11.41 -7.36 -25.39
C LYS A 154 -12.51 -7.88 -24.47
N PHE A 155 -13.26 -6.97 -23.87
CA PHE A 155 -14.49 -7.29 -23.17
C PHE A 155 -15.60 -7.33 -24.22
N SER A 156 -16.27 -8.45 -24.32
CA SER A 156 -17.44 -8.64 -25.20
C SER A 156 -18.74 -8.37 -24.44
#